data_d75e8bc8403e76d2571b1988c16f5214
#
_entry.id   d75e8bc8403e76d2571b1988c16f5214
#
_cell.length_a   1.000
_cell.length_b   1.000
_cell.length_c   1.000
_cell.angle_alpha   90.00
_cell.angle_beta   90.00
_cell.angle_gamma   90.00
#
_symmetry.space_group_name_H-M   'P 1'
#
loop_
_entity.id
_entity.type
_entity.pdbx_description
1 polymer ?
#
loop_
_entity_poly.entity_id
_entity_poly.type
_entity_poly.pdbx_seq_one_letter_code
_entity_poly.pdbx_strand_id
1 'polypeptide(L)'
;GGMGMRALAAILLDKGFAVKGSDKNNSDFLKDIASKGAEVFIGHKAEHVHGADCVIISTAIAEDNPELVEAKRLGIPVFHRSDVLASVLSWGKAITVAGAHGKSTTSAMIGEIFFESGEDPTIVLGASASYINGNSYLGKGDYVIAEADESDGSFLKFNSYVTVVMNIEDDHLDHYGSIENIRKAFVEFIEKIHDASGAAILCNDSEGIRAVIPSIDKKIITYGIDVKSDYMAVNRKYENGYFCFDVIHENDNLGTIKLQIPGVHNTRDALGAVATALYCEIPFDKIAAALSNFCGVKRRFETKAKIDDLWIIDDYAHHPTEIKATLKGARETGSRRIICAFQPHRYSRTKLLKDEFADAFVDADVIFFTDIYSAGEKPIEGIDGKLIPEIVKAKFPDKEVYYVENVNDLPEKLYDFLRPHDMFITMGAGNIYTAGEKLIELIKEKGIASDYKK
;
A
#
# COMPACT_ATOMS: atom_id res chain seq x y z
N GLY A 1 -3.86 -15.23 8.83
CA GLY A 1 -4.56 -14.54 8.00
C GLY A 1 -4.22 -13.15 7.48
N GLY A 2 -3.05 -12.56 7.76
CA GLY A 2 -2.70 -11.27 7.17
C GLY A 2 -2.37 -11.36 5.66
N MET A 3 -2.43 -10.21 4.95
CA MET A 3 -2.24 -10.14 3.48
C MET A 3 -0.97 -10.84 2.99
N GLY A 4 0.18 -10.64 3.63
CA GLY A 4 1.43 -11.29 3.24
C GLY A 4 1.41 -12.82 3.40
N MET A 5 0.81 -13.34 4.49
CA MET A 5 0.67 -14.78 4.70
C MET A 5 -0.27 -15.40 3.67
N ARG A 6 -1.37 -14.70 3.32
CA ARG A 6 -2.30 -15.14 2.28
C ARG A 6 -1.60 -15.26 0.92
N ALA A 7 -0.82 -14.26 0.53
CA ALA A 7 -0.10 -14.28 -0.74
C ALA A 7 0.85 -15.50 -0.83
N LEU A 8 1.63 -15.73 0.21
CA LEU A 8 2.55 -16.87 0.26
C LEU A 8 1.81 -18.20 0.26
N ALA A 9 0.72 -18.34 1.04
CA ALA A 9 -0.09 -19.55 1.06
C ALA A 9 -0.65 -19.88 -0.33
N ALA A 10 -1.17 -18.87 -1.06
CA ALA A 10 -1.69 -19.05 -2.41
C ALA A 10 -0.59 -19.48 -3.38
N ILE A 11 0.57 -18.82 -3.39
CA ILE A 11 1.72 -19.19 -4.24
C ILE A 11 2.19 -20.62 -3.97
N LEU A 12 2.25 -21.04 -2.69
CA LEU A 12 2.65 -22.39 -2.33
C LEU A 12 1.64 -23.44 -2.78
N LEU A 13 0.32 -23.16 -2.65
CA LEU A 13 -0.73 -24.01 -3.18
C LEU A 13 -0.65 -24.15 -4.70
N ASP A 14 -0.52 -23.03 -5.41
CA ASP A 14 -0.40 -23.00 -6.88
C ASP A 14 0.86 -23.74 -7.35
N LYS A 15 1.92 -23.76 -6.52
CA LYS A 15 3.14 -24.54 -6.75
C LYS A 15 2.99 -26.03 -6.45
N GLY A 16 1.90 -26.44 -5.83
CA GLY A 16 1.57 -27.84 -5.51
C GLY A 16 1.94 -28.28 -4.10
N PHE A 17 2.27 -27.39 -3.19
CA PHE A 17 2.47 -27.72 -1.77
C PHE A 17 1.14 -27.92 -1.06
N ALA A 18 1.09 -28.86 -0.11
CA ALA A 18 -0.03 -28.98 0.83
C ALA A 18 0.09 -27.85 1.88
N VAL A 19 -0.95 -27.03 2.03
CA VAL A 19 -0.94 -25.91 2.96
C VAL A 19 -2.03 -26.08 4.01
N LYS A 20 -1.63 -25.95 5.29
CA LYS A 20 -2.53 -25.78 6.43
C LYS A 20 -2.36 -24.38 7.00
N GLY A 21 -3.41 -23.79 7.53
CA GLY A 21 -3.33 -22.46 8.13
C GLY A 21 -4.33 -22.23 9.24
N SER A 22 -3.96 -21.39 10.21
CA SER A 22 -4.84 -20.98 11.31
C SER A 22 -4.85 -19.47 11.50
N ASP A 23 -5.97 -18.92 11.95
CA ASP A 23 -6.10 -17.53 12.37
C ASP A 23 -7.09 -17.40 13.53
N LYS A 24 -6.91 -16.38 14.37
CA LYS A 24 -7.85 -16.11 15.48
C LYS A 24 -9.25 -15.82 14.99
N ASN A 25 -9.37 -15.15 13.84
CA ASN A 25 -10.61 -14.63 13.30
C ASN A 25 -11.02 -15.38 12.03
N ASN A 26 -12.33 -15.60 11.87
CA ASN A 26 -12.89 -16.04 10.61
C ASN A 26 -12.93 -14.86 9.64
N SER A 27 -11.99 -14.79 8.74
CA SER A 27 -11.88 -13.74 7.73
C SER A 27 -12.20 -14.28 6.33
N ASP A 28 -12.58 -13.38 5.42
CA ASP A 28 -12.77 -13.74 4.01
C ASP A 28 -11.47 -14.23 3.37
N PHE A 29 -10.31 -13.83 3.90
CA PHE A 29 -9.01 -14.35 3.48
C PHE A 29 -8.83 -15.83 3.78
N LEU A 30 -9.32 -16.31 4.93
CA LEU A 30 -9.29 -17.75 5.24
C LEU A 30 -10.21 -18.54 4.31
N LYS A 31 -11.40 -18.01 4.03
CA LYS A 31 -12.36 -18.63 3.10
C LYS A 31 -11.76 -18.74 1.69
N ASP A 32 -11.08 -17.67 1.22
CA ASP A 32 -10.44 -17.66 -0.09
C ASP A 32 -9.34 -18.72 -0.20
N ILE A 33 -8.43 -18.80 0.79
CA ILE A 33 -7.38 -19.82 0.80
C ILE A 33 -7.94 -21.23 0.94
N ALA A 34 -9.03 -21.41 1.74
CA ALA A 34 -9.72 -22.69 1.82
C ALA A 34 -10.32 -23.10 0.47
N SER A 35 -10.91 -22.17 -0.28
CA SER A 35 -11.47 -22.43 -1.61
C SER A 35 -10.40 -22.87 -2.62
N LYS A 36 -9.13 -22.49 -2.40
CA LYS A 36 -7.96 -22.92 -3.19
C LYS A 36 -7.37 -24.26 -2.73
N GLY A 37 -7.94 -24.90 -1.71
CA GLY A 37 -7.56 -26.24 -1.27
C GLY A 37 -6.70 -26.30 -0.01
N ALA A 38 -6.48 -25.17 0.69
CA ALA A 38 -5.84 -25.22 2.01
C ALA A 38 -6.76 -25.77 3.09
N GLU A 39 -6.21 -26.52 4.03
CA GLU A 39 -6.88 -26.87 5.26
C GLU A 39 -6.77 -25.70 6.25
N VAL A 40 -7.90 -25.10 6.65
CA VAL A 40 -7.90 -23.89 7.50
C VAL A 40 -8.63 -24.10 8.82
N PHE A 41 -8.11 -23.47 9.87
CA PHE A 41 -8.63 -23.56 11.23
C PHE A 41 -8.89 -22.17 11.81
N ILE A 42 -9.94 -22.03 12.59
CA ILE A 42 -10.24 -20.84 13.39
C ILE A 42 -9.75 -21.10 14.82
N GLY A 43 -8.92 -20.18 15.33
CA GLY A 43 -8.18 -20.33 16.57
C GLY A 43 -6.90 -21.14 16.40
N HIS A 44 -6.07 -21.14 17.43
CA HIS A 44 -4.77 -21.81 17.45
C HIS A 44 -4.79 -23.00 18.40
N LYS A 45 -4.34 -24.18 17.93
CA LYS A 45 -4.22 -25.39 18.72
C LYS A 45 -2.97 -26.16 18.35
N ALA A 46 -2.33 -26.78 19.34
CA ALA A 46 -1.12 -27.56 19.17
C ALA A 46 -1.25 -28.65 18.07
N GLU A 47 -2.41 -29.29 17.98
CA GLU A 47 -2.68 -30.37 17.02
C GLU A 47 -2.61 -29.94 15.54
N HIS A 48 -2.78 -28.65 15.23
CA HIS A 48 -2.79 -28.16 13.84
C HIS A 48 -1.44 -28.34 13.14
N VAL A 49 -0.33 -28.38 13.89
CA VAL A 49 1.02 -28.54 13.31
C VAL A 49 1.43 -29.99 13.12
N HIS A 50 0.63 -30.96 13.61
CA HIS A 50 0.96 -32.36 13.45
C HIS A 50 1.02 -32.77 11.98
N GLY A 51 2.11 -33.42 11.59
CA GLY A 51 2.35 -33.87 10.22
C GLY A 51 2.76 -32.76 9.25
N ALA A 52 3.06 -31.54 9.74
CA ALA A 52 3.65 -30.50 8.93
C ALA A 52 5.16 -30.70 8.79
N ASP A 53 5.71 -30.49 7.60
CA ASP A 53 7.15 -30.52 7.34
C ASP A 53 7.84 -29.26 7.86
N CYS A 54 7.13 -28.14 7.87
CA CYS A 54 7.58 -26.87 8.47
C CYS A 54 6.40 -26.00 8.91
N VAL A 55 6.66 -25.05 9.78
CA VAL A 55 5.70 -24.03 10.23
C VAL A 55 6.18 -22.65 9.80
N ILE A 56 5.29 -21.84 9.22
CA ILE A 56 5.58 -20.49 8.77
C ILE A 56 4.81 -19.51 9.67
N ILE A 57 5.52 -18.55 10.26
CA ILE A 57 4.96 -17.54 11.15
C ILE A 57 5.18 -16.12 10.63
N SER A 58 4.35 -15.20 11.10
CA SER A 58 4.58 -13.75 10.95
C SER A 58 5.02 -13.15 12.28
N THR A 59 5.51 -11.92 12.25
CA THR A 59 5.90 -11.13 13.44
C THR A 59 4.75 -10.96 14.46
N ALA A 60 3.48 -11.11 14.03
CA ALA A 60 2.30 -11.01 14.88
C ALA A 60 2.07 -12.24 15.77
N ILE A 61 2.82 -13.35 15.59
CA ILE A 61 2.65 -14.57 16.38
C ILE A 61 3.45 -14.46 17.67
N ALA A 62 2.75 -14.53 18.80
CA ALA A 62 3.37 -14.48 20.12
C ALA A 62 4.15 -15.80 20.43
N GLU A 63 5.19 -15.69 21.26
CA GLU A 63 6.05 -16.84 21.63
C GLU A 63 5.30 -17.97 22.37
N ASP A 64 4.19 -17.65 23.05
CA ASP A 64 3.33 -18.57 23.77
C ASP A 64 2.22 -19.17 22.89
N ASN A 65 2.21 -18.90 21.58
CA ASN A 65 1.24 -19.50 20.66
C ASN A 65 1.33 -21.04 20.71
N PRO A 66 0.23 -21.78 20.95
CA PRO A 66 0.26 -23.23 21.13
C PRO A 66 0.81 -23.99 19.92
N GLU A 67 0.60 -23.48 18.70
CA GLU A 67 1.16 -24.08 17.48
C GLU A 67 2.68 -23.90 17.40
N LEU A 68 3.18 -22.71 17.75
CA LEU A 68 4.61 -22.43 17.79
C LEU A 68 5.32 -23.26 18.87
N VAL A 69 4.72 -23.34 20.07
CA VAL A 69 5.25 -24.14 21.18
C VAL A 69 5.32 -25.63 20.79
N GLU A 70 4.27 -26.16 20.20
CA GLU A 70 4.20 -27.56 19.77
C GLU A 70 5.18 -27.86 18.62
N ALA A 71 5.30 -26.97 17.63
CA ALA A 71 6.26 -27.12 16.55
C ALA A 71 7.70 -27.24 17.10
N LYS A 72 8.07 -26.34 18.04
CA LYS A 72 9.37 -26.37 18.73
C LYS A 72 9.56 -27.69 19.51
N ARG A 73 8.51 -28.16 20.22
CA ARG A 73 8.55 -29.43 20.99
C ARG A 73 8.76 -30.65 20.09
N LEU A 74 8.15 -30.66 18.90
CA LEU A 74 8.24 -31.74 17.92
C LEU A 74 9.50 -31.65 17.03
N GLY A 75 10.29 -30.57 17.15
CA GLY A 75 11.45 -30.33 16.29
C GLY A 75 11.08 -30.01 14.84
N ILE A 76 9.86 -29.53 14.59
CA ILE A 76 9.42 -29.07 13.27
C ILE A 76 10.12 -27.73 12.98
N PRO A 77 10.80 -27.55 11.82
CA PRO A 77 11.42 -26.28 11.45
C PRO A 77 10.39 -25.15 11.42
N VAL A 78 10.76 -24.01 12.01
CA VAL A 78 9.92 -22.80 12.02
C VAL A 78 10.63 -21.72 11.23
N PHE A 79 9.94 -21.17 10.22
CA PHE A 79 10.43 -20.09 9.36
C PHE A 79 9.57 -18.83 9.53
N HIS A 80 10.21 -17.68 9.42
CA HIS A 80 9.48 -16.43 9.30
C HIS A 80 8.94 -16.27 7.87
N ARG A 81 7.82 -15.56 7.70
CA ARG A 81 7.22 -15.28 6.37
C ARG A 81 8.24 -14.70 5.37
N SER A 82 9.21 -13.92 5.85
CA SER A 82 10.25 -13.34 5.00
C SER A 82 11.28 -14.36 4.50
N ASP A 83 11.51 -15.46 5.22
CA ASP A 83 12.39 -16.54 4.76
C ASP A 83 11.75 -17.27 3.56
N VAL A 84 10.44 -17.47 3.64
CA VAL A 84 9.67 -18.07 2.55
C VAL A 84 9.60 -17.14 1.35
N LEU A 85 9.36 -15.82 1.57
CA LEU A 85 9.39 -14.85 0.48
C LEU A 85 10.77 -14.77 -0.17
N ALA A 86 11.86 -14.80 0.61
CA ALA A 86 13.22 -14.85 0.06
C ALA A 86 13.45 -16.10 -0.81
N SER A 87 12.88 -17.25 -0.40
CA SER A 87 12.89 -18.46 -1.23
C SER A 87 12.10 -18.29 -2.52
N VAL A 88 10.90 -17.69 -2.47
CA VAL A 88 10.09 -17.41 -3.67
C VAL A 88 10.84 -16.46 -4.62
N LEU A 89 11.48 -15.41 -4.08
CA LEU A 89 12.28 -14.46 -4.87
C LEU A 89 13.44 -15.15 -5.60
N SER A 90 14.01 -16.23 -5.04
CA SER A 90 15.08 -16.99 -5.67
C SER A 90 14.65 -17.86 -6.86
N TRP A 91 13.35 -17.93 -7.18
CA TRP A 91 12.87 -18.73 -8.31
C TRP A 91 13.11 -18.07 -9.66
N GLY A 92 13.48 -16.77 -9.68
CA GLY A 92 13.74 -16.03 -10.92
C GLY A 92 14.47 -14.71 -10.67
N LYS A 93 14.44 -13.83 -11.64
CA LYS A 93 14.97 -12.46 -11.54
C LYS A 93 14.10 -11.63 -10.64
N ALA A 94 14.47 -11.49 -9.37
CA ALA A 94 13.69 -10.78 -8.37
C ALA A 94 13.69 -9.26 -8.59
N ILE A 95 12.51 -8.67 -8.71
CA ILE A 95 12.29 -7.22 -8.67
C ILE A 95 11.63 -6.90 -7.34
N THR A 96 12.32 -6.17 -6.47
CA THR A 96 11.84 -5.83 -5.13
C THR A 96 11.61 -4.34 -4.99
N VAL A 97 10.52 -3.94 -4.32
CA VAL A 97 10.14 -2.54 -4.13
C VAL A 97 10.11 -2.21 -2.66
N ALA A 98 10.97 -1.27 -2.22
CA ALA A 98 11.11 -0.82 -0.85
C ALA A 98 10.93 0.69 -0.69
N GLY A 99 10.70 1.16 0.55
CA GLY A 99 10.53 2.56 0.90
C GLY A 99 9.40 2.77 1.91
N ALA A 100 9.39 3.85 2.67
CA ALA A 100 8.34 4.12 3.65
C ALA A 100 6.94 4.15 2.99
N HIS A 101 6.83 4.79 1.83
CA HIS A 101 5.57 4.97 1.09
C HIS A 101 5.68 4.55 -0.37
N GLY A 102 4.54 4.20 -1.01
CA GLY A 102 4.45 3.89 -2.45
C GLY A 102 4.72 2.42 -2.82
N LYS A 103 5.25 1.59 -1.92
CA LYS A 103 5.63 0.19 -2.20
C LYS A 103 4.54 -0.63 -2.92
N SER A 104 3.35 -0.71 -2.33
CA SER A 104 2.26 -1.56 -2.85
C SER A 104 1.76 -1.08 -4.21
N THR A 105 1.67 0.24 -4.42
CA THR A 105 1.24 0.81 -5.69
C THR A 105 2.29 0.55 -6.77
N THR A 106 3.56 0.83 -6.48
CA THR A 106 4.66 0.64 -7.44
C THR A 106 4.85 -0.83 -7.80
N SER A 107 4.86 -1.73 -6.81
CA SER A 107 4.97 -3.18 -7.08
C SER A 107 3.80 -3.71 -7.90
N ALA A 108 2.58 -3.20 -7.67
CA ALA A 108 1.42 -3.54 -8.47
C ALA A 108 1.51 -2.98 -9.91
N MET A 109 1.99 -1.75 -10.10
CA MET A 109 2.22 -1.17 -11.43
C MET A 109 3.28 -1.96 -12.20
N ILE A 110 4.41 -2.31 -11.57
CA ILE A 110 5.43 -3.16 -12.18
C ILE A 110 4.82 -4.52 -12.55
N GLY A 111 4.07 -5.12 -11.61
CA GLY A 111 3.40 -6.40 -11.83
C GLY A 111 2.46 -6.37 -13.04
N GLU A 112 1.63 -5.33 -13.17
CA GLU A 112 0.69 -5.19 -14.28
C GLU A 112 1.41 -4.96 -15.62
N ILE A 113 2.47 -4.13 -15.64
CA ILE A 113 3.28 -3.93 -16.85
C ILE A 113 3.86 -5.26 -17.34
N PHE A 114 4.49 -6.04 -16.45
CA PHE A 114 5.09 -7.32 -16.82
C PHE A 114 4.03 -8.36 -17.24
N PHE A 115 2.91 -8.40 -16.53
CA PHE A 115 1.79 -9.30 -16.81
C PHE A 115 1.18 -9.00 -18.19
N GLU A 116 0.82 -7.75 -18.46
CA GLU A 116 0.20 -7.32 -19.73
C GLU A 116 1.20 -7.35 -20.92
N SER A 117 2.49 -7.24 -20.63
CA SER A 117 3.54 -7.36 -21.66
C SER A 117 3.81 -8.81 -22.08
N GLY A 118 3.25 -9.80 -21.36
CA GLY A 118 3.40 -11.21 -21.67
C GLY A 118 4.62 -11.88 -21.02
N GLU A 119 5.25 -11.21 -20.05
CA GLU A 119 6.40 -11.76 -19.29
C GLU A 119 5.99 -12.85 -18.30
N ASP A 120 4.70 -13.00 -18.03
CA ASP A 120 4.11 -14.00 -17.10
C ASP A 120 4.85 -14.11 -15.76
N PRO A 121 5.04 -12.99 -15.01
CA PRO A 121 5.84 -12.96 -13.80
C PRO A 121 5.17 -13.68 -12.63
N THR A 122 5.93 -14.17 -11.65
CA THR A 122 5.41 -14.49 -10.32
C THR A 122 5.28 -13.17 -9.52
N ILE A 123 4.11 -12.92 -8.90
CA ILE A 123 3.79 -11.65 -8.24
C ILE A 123 3.36 -11.89 -6.79
N VAL A 124 3.93 -11.13 -5.85
CA VAL A 124 3.58 -11.14 -4.40
C VAL A 124 3.42 -9.72 -3.91
N LEU A 125 2.19 -9.26 -3.72
CA LEU A 125 1.86 -7.87 -3.36
C LEU A 125 1.40 -7.76 -1.90
N GLY A 126 1.61 -6.58 -1.32
CA GLY A 126 1.06 -6.18 -0.03
C GLY A 126 -0.43 -5.80 -0.07
N ALA A 127 -1.00 -5.55 -1.26
CA ALA A 127 -2.41 -5.21 -1.46
C ALA A 127 -2.99 -5.98 -2.65
N SER A 128 -4.32 -6.11 -2.71
CA SER A 128 -4.97 -6.80 -3.85
C SER A 128 -5.01 -5.90 -5.08
N ALA A 129 -4.71 -6.46 -6.24
CA ALA A 129 -4.79 -5.84 -7.54
C ALA A 129 -5.80 -6.56 -8.44
N SER A 130 -6.54 -5.80 -9.25
CA SER A 130 -7.64 -6.33 -10.07
C SER A 130 -7.17 -7.26 -11.17
N TYR A 131 -6.05 -6.95 -11.84
CA TYR A 131 -5.53 -7.72 -12.98
C TYR A 131 -5.13 -9.16 -12.64
N ILE A 132 -4.79 -9.47 -11.37
CA ILE A 132 -4.53 -10.82 -10.87
C ILE A 132 -5.64 -11.35 -9.95
N ASN A 133 -6.74 -10.58 -9.80
CA ASN A 133 -7.86 -10.91 -8.91
C ASN A 133 -7.44 -11.33 -7.49
N GLY A 134 -6.43 -10.65 -6.95
CA GLY A 134 -5.85 -11.01 -5.65
C GLY A 134 -4.59 -10.22 -5.34
N ASN A 135 -3.78 -10.76 -4.45
CA ASN A 135 -2.49 -10.17 -4.09
C ASN A 135 -1.29 -11.07 -4.39
N SER A 136 -1.52 -12.16 -5.13
CA SER A 136 -0.46 -13.05 -5.58
C SER A 136 -0.84 -13.76 -6.87
N TYR A 137 0.16 -14.06 -7.68
CA TYR A 137 0.02 -14.81 -8.93
C TYR A 137 1.31 -15.62 -9.15
N LEU A 138 1.17 -16.91 -9.45
CA LEU A 138 2.28 -17.78 -9.84
C LEU A 138 2.41 -17.81 -11.36
N GLY A 139 3.36 -17.06 -11.89
CA GLY A 139 3.71 -17.07 -13.31
C GLY A 139 4.69 -18.18 -13.68
N LYS A 140 4.98 -18.29 -14.97
CA LYS A 140 5.94 -19.23 -15.54
C LYS A 140 7.15 -18.53 -16.16
N GLY A 141 7.14 -17.18 -16.16
CA GLY A 141 8.22 -16.36 -16.69
C GLY A 141 9.39 -16.23 -15.73
N ASP A 142 10.39 -15.48 -16.16
CA ASP A 142 11.68 -15.38 -15.47
C ASP A 142 11.66 -14.38 -14.30
N TYR A 143 10.63 -13.55 -14.16
CA TYR A 143 10.59 -12.49 -13.16
C TYR A 143 9.76 -12.85 -11.94
N VAL A 144 10.24 -12.42 -10.78
CA VAL A 144 9.50 -12.48 -9.50
C VAL A 144 9.41 -11.08 -8.92
N ILE A 145 8.20 -10.56 -8.79
CA ILE A 145 7.95 -9.18 -8.33
C ILE A 145 7.37 -9.20 -6.93
N ALA A 146 7.99 -8.52 -5.98
CA ALA A 146 7.50 -8.46 -4.61
C ALA A 146 7.76 -7.12 -3.92
N GLU A 147 6.90 -6.83 -2.96
CA GLU A 147 7.10 -5.76 -2.00
C GLU A 147 8.12 -6.18 -0.93
N ALA A 148 9.08 -5.31 -0.63
CA ALA A 148 10.11 -5.51 0.37
C ALA A 148 9.81 -4.62 1.59
N ASP A 149 9.44 -5.26 2.71
CA ASP A 149 9.02 -4.58 3.94
C ASP A 149 10.27 -4.27 4.80
N GLU A 150 10.53 -2.98 4.98
CA GLU A 150 11.64 -2.49 5.79
C GLU A 150 11.31 -2.44 7.29
N SER A 151 10.04 -2.50 7.68
CA SER A 151 9.56 -2.19 9.04
C SER A 151 10.20 -3.01 10.15
N ASP A 152 10.56 -4.26 9.87
CA ASP A 152 11.20 -5.21 10.80
C ASP A 152 12.59 -5.67 10.33
N GLY A 153 13.16 -5.00 9.31
CA GLY A 153 14.45 -5.37 8.72
C GLY A 153 14.41 -6.66 7.88
N SER A 154 13.24 -7.24 7.67
CA SER A 154 13.11 -8.52 6.94
C SER A 154 13.53 -8.41 5.46
N PHE A 155 13.44 -7.22 4.85
CA PHE A 155 13.88 -6.97 3.48
C PHE A 155 15.39 -7.25 3.28
N LEU A 156 16.19 -7.19 4.33
CA LEU A 156 17.61 -7.55 4.29
C LEU A 156 17.88 -9.04 3.97
N LYS A 157 16.86 -9.88 3.94
CA LYS A 157 16.98 -11.29 3.52
C LYS A 157 16.90 -11.46 2.00
N PHE A 158 16.51 -10.42 1.24
CA PHE A 158 16.22 -10.53 -0.19
C PHE A 158 17.44 -10.23 -1.04
N ASN A 159 17.72 -11.13 -1.99
CA ASN A 159 18.71 -10.94 -3.03
C ASN A 159 17.96 -10.59 -4.32
N SER A 160 18.14 -9.37 -4.81
CA SER A 160 17.39 -8.86 -5.95
C SER A 160 18.20 -8.83 -7.23
N TYR A 161 17.53 -8.92 -8.37
CA TYR A 161 18.04 -8.52 -9.68
C TYR A 161 17.86 -7.02 -9.87
N VAL A 162 16.66 -6.51 -9.59
CA VAL A 162 16.38 -5.06 -9.54
C VAL A 162 15.79 -4.70 -8.18
N THR A 163 16.35 -3.67 -7.56
CA THR A 163 15.83 -3.08 -6.33
C THR A 163 15.29 -1.69 -6.63
N VAL A 164 14.01 -1.47 -6.38
CA VAL A 164 13.37 -0.15 -6.52
C VAL A 164 13.23 0.46 -5.13
N VAL A 165 13.75 1.67 -4.91
CA VAL A 165 13.60 2.40 -3.65
C VAL A 165 12.85 3.71 -3.89
N MET A 166 11.69 3.83 -3.25
CA MET A 166 10.77 4.94 -3.45
C MET A 166 11.15 6.17 -2.62
N ASN A 167 11.50 5.96 -1.38
CA ASN A 167 11.89 6.98 -0.41
C ASN A 167 12.58 6.32 0.79
N ILE A 168 13.35 7.11 1.55
CA ILE A 168 13.91 6.74 2.84
C ILE A 168 13.56 7.86 3.81
N GLU A 169 12.72 7.59 4.78
CA GLU A 169 12.21 8.53 5.78
C GLU A 169 12.43 7.98 7.18
N ASP A 170 12.19 8.77 8.21
CA ASP A 170 12.35 8.42 9.63
C ASP A 170 11.16 7.63 10.18
N ASP A 171 10.64 6.71 9.40
CA ASP A 171 9.63 5.75 9.85
C ASP A 171 10.29 4.54 10.54
N HIS A 172 9.55 3.84 11.39
CA HIS A 172 10.04 2.65 12.12
C HIS A 172 11.26 2.88 13.01
N LEU A 173 11.36 4.07 13.63
CA LEU A 173 12.43 4.41 14.59
C LEU A 173 12.42 3.52 15.83
N ASP A 174 11.28 2.91 16.18
CA ASP A 174 11.15 1.89 17.23
C ASP A 174 11.98 0.65 16.94
N HIS A 175 12.17 0.28 15.66
CA HIS A 175 13.03 -0.84 15.24
C HIS A 175 14.49 -0.41 15.02
N TYR A 176 14.70 0.69 14.30
CA TYR A 176 16.07 1.10 13.87
C TYR A 176 16.78 2.03 14.85
N GLY A 177 16.06 2.73 15.71
CA GLY A 177 16.58 3.68 16.70
C GLY A 177 17.01 5.02 16.13
N SER A 178 17.46 5.11 14.86
CA SER A 178 17.82 6.38 14.21
C SER A 178 17.68 6.33 12.70
N ILE A 179 17.57 7.51 12.05
CA ILE A 179 17.51 7.63 10.58
C ILE A 179 18.83 7.14 9.92
N GLU A 180 19.96 7.28 10.59
CA GLU A 180 21.23 6.80 10.10
C GLU A 180 21.26 5.27 10.00
N ASN A 181 20.63 4.56 10.94
CA ASN A 181 20.51 3.11 10.89
C ASN A 181 19.54 2.66 9.79
N ILE A 182 18.46 3.39 9.57
CA ILE A 182 17.55 3.16 8.43
C ILE A 182 18.32 3.30 7.12
N ARG A 183 19.08 4.39 6.93
CA ARG A 183 19.91 4.63 5.75
C ARG A 183 20.93 3.51 5.52
N LYS A 184 21.62 3.05 6.57
CA LYS A 184 22.54 1.89 6.49
C LYS A 184 21.84 0.62 6.04
N ALA A 185 20.65 0.33 6.58
CA ALA A 185 19.89 -0.84 6.20
C ALA A 185 19.46 -0.80 4.72
N PHE A 186 19.07 0.38 4.21
CA PHE A 186 18.75 0.53 2.79
C PHE A 186 20.00 0.37 1.90
N VAL A 187 21.17 0.88 2.30
CA VAL A 187 22.43 0.63 1.58
C VAL A 187 22.73 -0.87 1.56
N GLU A 188 22.65 -1.55 2.71
CA GLU A 188 22.88 -3.00 2.79
C GLU A 188 21.91 -3.77 1.89
N PHE A 189 20.64 -3.38 1.86
CA PHE A 189 19.62 -3.98 1.00
C PHE A 189 19.94 -3.80 -0.50
N ILE A 190 20.34 -2.60 -0.92
CA ILE A 190 20.73 -2.32 -2.31
C ILE A 190 21.98 -3.11 -2.69
N GLU A 191 22.97 -3.19 -1.80
CA GLU A 191 24.21 -3.93 -2.04
C GLU A 191 24.00 -5.45 -2.21
N LYS A 192 22.84 -6.00 -1.83
CA LYS A 192 22.44 -7.39 -2.07
C LYS A 192 21.96 -7.67 -3.51
N ILE A 193 22.01 -6.71 -4.39
CA ILE A 193 21.87 -6.96 -5.82
C ILE A 193 23.02 -7.90 -6.23
N HIS A 194 22.68 -9.14 -6.59
CA HIS A 194 23.65 -10.20 -6.76
C HIS A 194 24.11 -10.41 -8.19
N ASP A 195 23.30 -9.97 -9.16
CA ASP A 195 23.61 -10.09 -10.59
C ASP A 195 24.41 -8.87 -11.07
N ALA A 196 25.49 -9.11 -11.80
CA ALA A 196 26.33 -8.05 -12.36
C ALA A 196 25.57 -7.16 -13.36
N SER A 197 24.49 -7.68 -13.95
CA SER A 197 23.57 -6.93 -14.80
C SER A 197 22.38 -6.35 -14.04
N GLY A 198 22.35 -6.46 -12.71
CA GLY A 198 21.29 -5.89 -11.88
C GLY A 198 21.46 -4.39 -11.65
N ALA A 199 20.40 -3.72 -11.19
CA ALA A 199 20.41 -2.28 -10.92
C ALA A 199 19.53 -1.86 -9.75
N ALA A 200 19.89 -0.73 -9.14
CA ALA A 200 19.07 0.01 -8.20
C ALA A 200 18.31 1.13 -8.92
N ILE A 201 16.99 1.15 -8.86
CA ILE A 201 16.11 2.19 -9.42
C ILE A 201 15.69 3.10 -8.26
N LEU A 202 16.20 4.32 -8.23
CA LEU A 202 16.16 5.18 -7.05
C LEU A 202 15.41 6.48 -7.29
N CYS A 203 14.43 6.80 -6.45
CA CYS A 203 13.70 8.09 -6.51
C CYS A 203 14.57 9.25 -6.03
N ASN A 204 15.08 10.06 -6.96
CA ASN A 204 15.98 11.17 -6.64
C ASN A 204 15.27 12.36 -5.99
N ASP A 205 13.93 12.41 -5.98
CA ASP A 205 13.18 13.42 -5.24
C ASP A 205 13.30 13.21 -3.71
N SER A 206 13.59 11.99 -3.26
CA SER A 206 13.81 11.69 -1.83
C SER A 206 15.18 12.16 -1.34
N GLU A 207 15.20 13.04 -0.33
CA GLU A 207 16.43 13.48 0.31
C GLU A 207 17.19 12.32 0.95
N GLY A 208 16.45 11.39 1.61
CA GLY A 208 17.04 10.23 2.23
C GLY A 208 17.75 9.31 1.24
N ILE A 209 17.23 9.17 0.02
CA ILE A 209 17.88 8.44 -1.07
C ILE A 209 19.13 9.17 -1.56
N ARG A 210 19.07 10.47 -1.84
CA ARG A 210 20.25 11.25 -2.24
C ARG A 210 21.40 11.16 -1.23
N ALA A 211 21.06 11.09 0.05
CA ALA A 211 22.06 10.95 1.11
C ALA A 211 22.83 9.61 1.08
N VAL A 212 22.22 8.55 0.55
CA VAL A 212 22.85 7.21 0.52
C VAL A 212 23.50 6.87 -0.82
N ILE A 213 23.13 7.52 -1.92
CA ILE A 213 23.73 7.30 -3.26
C ILE A 213 25.26 7.21 -3.24
N PRO A 214 26.00 8.10 -2.54
CA PRO A 214 27.47 8.04 -2.51
C PRO A 214 28.05 6.78 -1.86
N SER A 215 27.23 6.00 -1.17
CA SER A 215 27.64 4.77 -0.44
C SER A 215 27.23 3.50 -1.18
N ILE A 216 26.73 3.59 -2.41
CA ILE A 216 26.24 2.46 -3.19
C ILE A 216 27.22 2.15 -4.32
N ASP A 217 27.70 0.90 -4.38
CA ASP A 217 28.61 0.41 -5.41
C ASP A 217 27.91 -0.29 -6.58
N LYS A 218 26.59 -0.36 -6.56
CA LYS A 218 25.77 -0.98 -7.64
C LYS A 218 25.44 0.01 -8.75
N LYS A 219 25.05 -0.50 -9.90
CA LYS A 219 24.51 0.33 -10.98
C LYS A 219 23.25 1.05 -10.49
N ILE A 220 23.26 2.36 -10.57
CA ILE A 220 22.15 3.23 -10.18
C ILE A 220 21.49 3.78 -11.44
N ILE A 221 20.15 3.80 -11.40
CA ILE A 221 19.29 4.53 -12.33
C ILE A 221 18.36 5.38 -11.50
N THR A 222 18.34 6.67 -11.74
CA THR A 222 17.55 7.63 -10.97
C THR A 222 16.26 8.00 -11.70
N TYR A 223 15.21 8.30 -10.94
CA TYR A 223 13.99 8.88 -11.47
C TYR A 223 13.45 9.97 -10.55
N GLY A 224 12.72 10.92 -11.11
CA GLY A 224 12.16 12.02 -10.31
C GLY A 224 11.27 12.97 -11.12
N ILE A 225 10.61 13.87 -10.39
CA ILE A 225 9.76 14.93 -10.93
C ILE A 225 10.43 16.29 -10.70
N ASP A 226 10.94 16.50 -9.49
CA ASP A 226 11.42 17.78 -9.01
C ASP A 226 12.95 17.92 -9.10
N VAL A 227 13.67 16.79 -8.98
CA VAL A 227 15.14 16.75 -9.00
C VAL A 227 15.61 16.05 -10.29
N LYS A 228 16.58 16.69 -10.98
CA LYS A 228 17.14 16.13 -12.23
C LYS A 228 17.59 14.67 -12.03
N SER A 229 17.11 13.81 -12.89
CA SER A 229 17.27 12.36 -12.84
C SER A 229 17.40 11.77 -14.24
N ASP A 230 17.77 10.50 -14.35
CA ASP A 230 17.86 9.80 -15.64
C ASP A 230 16.48 9.71 -16.31
N TYR A 231 15.44 9.42 -15.51
CA TYR A 231 14.05 9.48 -15.97
C TYR A 231 13.30 10.60 -15.26
N MET A 232 12.64 11.48 -16.04
CA MET A 232 11.86 12.60 -15.52
C MET A 232 10.42 12.51 -15.97
N ALA A 233 9.49 12.83 -15.06
CA ALA A 233 8.10 13.08 -15.42
C ALA A 233 7.87 14.59 -15.52
N VAL A 234 7.46 15.05 -16.72
CA VAL A 234 7.19 16.47 -17.01
C VAL A 234 5.78 16.65 -17.55
N ASN A 235 5.34 17.91 -17.74
CA ASN A 235 4.05 18.26 -18.34
C ASN A 235 2.85 17.57 -17.68
N ARG A 236 2.89 17.42 -16.35
CA ARG A 236 1.79 16.79 -15.58
C ARG A 236 0.50 17.59 -15.73
N LYS A 237 -0.58 16.91 -16.09
CA LYS A 237 -1.92 17.50 -16.20
C LYS A 237 -3.01 16.46 -15.95
N TYR A 238 -4.18 16.93 -15.49
CA TYR A 238 -5.40 16.12 -15.48
C TYR A 238 -6.21 16.44 -16.74
N GLU A 239 -6.48 15.45 -17.56
CA GLU A 239 -7.19 15.62 -18.82
C GLU A 239 -8.00 14.37 -19.16
N ASN A 240 -9.27 14.54 -19.54
CA ASN A 240 -10.18 13.47 -19.97
C ASN A 240 -10.30 12.31 -18.94
N GLY A 241 -10.24 12.60 -17.64
CA GLY A 241 -10.35 11.61 -16.58
C GLY A 241 -9.04 10.91 -16.22
N TYR A 242 -7.92 11.29 -16.84
CA TYR A 242 -6.60 10.73 -16.61
C TYR A 242 -5.61 11.77 -16.09
N PHE A 243 -4.71 11.32 -15.23
CA PHE A 243 -3.48 12.05 -14.90
C PHE A 243 -2.42 11.69 -15.92
N CYS A 244 -2.06 12.65 -16.75
CA CYS A 244 -1.10 12.48 -17.83
C CYS A 244 0.24 13.15 -17.47
N PHE A 245 1.34 12.52 -17.90
CA PHE A 245 2.67 13.13 -17.85
C PHE A 245 3.54 12.54 -18.97
N ASP A 246 4.50 13.34 -19.44
CA ASP A 246 5.48 12.89 -20.39
C ASP A 246 6.70 12.32 -19.67
N VAL A 247 7.27 11.25 -20.21
CA VAL A 247 8.49 10.62 -19.70
C VAL A 247 9.67 11.08 -20.54
N ILE A 248 10.64 11.73 -19.92
CA ILE A 248 11.90 12.14 -20.52
C ILE A 248 13.01 11.21 -20.00
N HIS A 249 13.81 10.64 -20.91
CA HIS A 249 15.03 9.94 -20.60
C HIS A 249 16.21 10.66 -21.28
N GLU A 250 17.17 11.10 -20.51
CA GLU A 250 18.24 12.00 -20.93
C GLU A 250 17.67 13.30 -21.55
N ASN A 251 17.51 13.37 -22.88
CA ASN A 251 16.90 14.51 -23.57
C ASN A 251 15.75 14.09 -24.50
N ASP A 252 15.46 12.80 -24.56
CA ASP A 252 14.43 12.23 -25.45
C ASP A 252 13.09 12.11 -24.73
N ASN A 253 12.03 12.59 -25.37
CA ASN A 253 10.67 12.34 -24.93
C ASN A 253 10.24 10.95 -25.43
N LEU A 254 10.10 10.00 -24.49
CA LEU A 254 9.68 8.63 -24.80
C LEU A 254 8.19 8.52 -25.12
N GLY A 255 7.39 9.47 -24.61
CA GLY A 255 5.94 9.51 -24.79
C GLY A 255 5.19 9.86 -23.50
N THR A 256 3.86 9.76 -23.57
CA THR A 256 2.95 10.15 -22.49
C THR A 256 2.40 8.92 -21.76
N ILE A 257 2.50 8.91 -20.42
CA ILE A 257 1.82 7.97 -19.55
C ILE A 257 0.49 8.57 -19.12
N LYS A 258 -0.56 7.71 -19.02
CA LYS A 258 -1.89 8.06 -18.51
C LYS A 258 -2.21 7.18 -17.31
N LEU A 259 -2.63 7.78 -16.19
CA LEU A 259 -3.02 7.09 -14.98
C LEU A 259 -4.48 7.39 -14.62
N GLN A 260 -5.20 6.39 -14.16
CA GLN A 260 -6.56 6.58 -13.63
C GLN A 260 -6.57 7.06 -12.17
N ILE A 261 -5.46 6.89 -11.46
CA ILE A 261 -5.31 7.28 -10.04
C ILE A 261 -4.60 8.64 -9.92
N PRO A 262 -5.08 9.53 -9.03
CA PRO A 262 -4.59 10.90 -8.92
C PRO A 262 -3.32 11.03 -8.06
N GLY A 263 -2.69 12.19 -8.17
CA GLY A 263 -1.66 12.66 -7.26
C GLY A 263 -0.24 12.53 -7.78
N VAL A 264 0.59 13.47 -7.31
CA VAL A 264 2.02 13.52 -7.66
C VAL A 264 2.79 12.28 -7.17
N HIS A 265 2.36 11.71 -6.05
CA HIS A 265 2.95 10.48 -5.53
C HIS A 265 2.74 9.31 -6.50
N ASN A 266 1.52 9.13 -7.04
CA ASN A 266 1.26 8.10 -8.06
C ASN A 266 2.02 8.36 -9.37
N THR A 267 2.32 9.60 -9.71
CA THR A 267 3.23 9.92 -10.82
C THR A 267 4.65 9.41 -10.54
N ARG A 268 5.16 9.58 -9.30
CA ARG A 268 6.47 9.04 -8.90
C ARG A 268 6.47 7.51 -8.90
N ASP A 269 5.43 6.90 -8.36
CA ASP A 269 5.24 5.45 -8.34
C ASP A 269 5.27 4.87 -9.75
N ALA A 270 4.51 5.46 -10.67
CA ALA A 270 4.47 5.08 -12.07
C ALA A 270 5.82 5.29 -12.77
N LEU A 271 6.50 6.40 -12.50
CA LEU A 271 7.81 6.67 -13.12
C LEU A 271 8.86 5.65 -12.66
N GLY A 272 8.83 5.23 -11.39
CA GLY A 272 9.66 4.14 -10.87
C GLY A 272 9.36 2.82 -11.58
N ALA A 273 8.08 2.53 -11.81
CA ALA A 273 7.65 1.35 -12.57
C ALA A 273 8.09 1.42 -14.04
N VAL A 274 7.96 2.58 -14.69
CA VAL A 274 8.44 2.83 -16.06
C VAL A 274 9.95 2.59 -16.18
N ALA A 275 10.75 3.21 -15.29
CA ALA A 275 12.20 3.06 -15.29
C ALA A 275 12.62 1.60 -15.10
N THR A 276 11.93 0.88 -14.21
CA THR A 276 12.14 -0.55 -13.96
C THR A 276 11.84 -1.39 -15.20
N ALA A 277 10.68 -1.16 -15.82
CA ALA A 277 10.25 -1.93 -16.98
C ALA A 277 11.14 -1.67 -18.21
N LEU A 278 11.53 -0.41 -18.46
CA LEU A 278 12.49 -0.06 -19.52
C LEU A 278 13.86 -0.70 -19.28
N TYR A 279 14.33 -0.74 -18.03
CA TYR A 279 15.56 -1.44 -17.68
C TYR A 279 15.49 -2.93 -17.96
N CYS A 280 14.31 -3.54 -17.81
CA CYS A 280 14.04 -4.93 -18.18
C CYS A 280 13.63 -5.10 -19.65
N GLU A 281 13.91 -4.10 -20.52
CA GLU A 281 13.74 -4.13 -21.97
C GLU A 281 12.26 -4.24 -22.43
N ILE A 282 11.28 -3.92 -21.58
CA ILE A 282 9.88 -3.84 -21.99
C ILE A 282 9.67 -2.56 -22.83
N PRO A 283 9.09 -2.65 -24.04
CA PRO A 283 8.85 -1.49 -24.90
C PRO A 283 7.93 -0.45 -24.25
N PHE A 284 8.23 0.85 -24.45
CA PHE A 284 7.49 1.96 -23.81
C PHE A 284 5.99 1.97 -24.15
N ASP A 285 5.61 1.59 -25.36
CA ASP A 285 4.21 1.50 -25.78
C ASP A 285 3.42 0.46 -24.99
N LYS A 286 4.01 -0.69 -24.66
CA LYS A 286 3.42 -1.70 -23.79
C LYS A 286 3.30 -1.18 -22.34
N ILE A 287 4.34 -0.50 -21.84
CA ILE A 287 4.34 0.13 -20.51
C ILE A 287 3.19 1.14 -20.41
N ALA A 288 3.07 2.04 -21.39
CA ALA A 288 2.05 3.07 -21.42
C ALA A 288 0.64 2.47 -21.52
N ALA A 289 0.46 1.41 -22.31
CA ALA A 289 -0.82 0.69 -22.41
C ALA A 289 -1.22 0.06 -21.07
N ALA A 290 -0.32 -0.69 -20.41
CA ALA A 290 -0.58 -1.32 -19.13
C ALA A 290 -0.94 -0.29 -18.04
N LEU A 291 -0.16 0.79 -17.91
CA LEU A 291 -0.42 1.85 -16.94
C LEU A 291 -1.73 2.60 -17.19
N SER A 292 -2.18 2.71 -18.44
CA SER A 292 -3.48 3.31 -18.76
C SER A 292 -4.67 2.45 -18.29
N ASN A 293 -4.47 1.15 -18.13
CA ASN A 293 -5.45 0.19 -17.62
C ASN A 293 -5.38 0.05 -16.09
N PHE A 294 -4.28 0.46 -15.48
CA PHE A 294 -4.08 0.34 -14.05
C PHE A 294 -5.14 1.11 -13.25
N CYS A 295 -6.01 0.38 -12.55
CA CYS A 295 -7.10 0.94 -11.74
C CYS A 295 -6.71 1.19 -10.27
N GLY A 296 -5.42 1.01 -9.93
CA GLY A 296 -4.94 1.07 -8.54
C GLY A 296 -5.00 -0.28 -7.82
N VAL A 297 -4.65 -0.27 -6.55
CA VAL A 297 -4.79 -1.41 -5.64
C VAL A 297 -5.88 -1.12 -4.61
N LYS A 298 -6.46 -2.17 -4.04
CA LYS A 298 -7.50 -2.00 -3.01
C LYS A 298 -7.01 -1.11 -1.89
N ARG A 299 -7.88 -0.18 -1.48
CA ARG A 299 -7.63 0.78 -0.41
C ARG A 299 -6.49 1.79 -0.70
N ARG A 300 -6.15 2.07 -1.95
CA ARG A 300 -5.24 3.15 -2.36
C ARG A 300 -5.93 4.01 -3.42
N PHE A 301 -6.59 5.08 -2.97
CA PHE A 301 -7.51 5.90 -3.77
C PHE A 301 -8.50 5.03 -4.55
N GLU A 302 -8.99 3.96 -3.91
CA GLU A 302 -9.88 2.98 -4.54
C GLU A 302 -11.24 3.60 -4.79
N THR A 303 -11.65 3.70 -6.05
CA THR A 303 -13.02 4.08 -6.40
C THR A 303 -13.98 2.96 -6.02
N LYS A 304 -14.78 3.17 -4.97
CA LYS A 304 -15.81 2.22 -4.53
C LYS A 304 -17.09 2.38 -5.33
N ALA A 305 -17.46 3.61 -5.68
CA ALA A 305 -18.63 3.88 -6.51
C ALA A 305 -18.56 5.29 -7.14
N LYS A 306 -19.24 5.44 -8.29
CA LYS A 306 -19.64 6.73 -8.86
C LYS A 306 -21.15 6.67 -9.11
N ILE A 307 -21.91 7.47 -8.37
CA ILE A 307 -23.39 7.47 -8.40
C ILE A 307 -23.84 8.92 -8.58
N ASP A 308 -24.54 9.22 -9.69
CA ASP A 308 -25.04 10.58 -10.02
C ASP A 308 -23.97 11.67 -9.78
N ASP A 309 -22.75 11.42 -10.27
CA ASP A 309 -21.58 12.29 -10.12
C ASP A 309 -21.04 12.44 -8.68
N LEU A 310 -21.63 11.78 -7.69
CA LEU A 310 -21.01 11.55 -6.40
C LEU A 310 -19.91 10.49 -6.53
N TRP A 311 -18.69 10.83 -6.11
CA TRP A 311 -17.55 9.91 -6.17
C TRP A 311 -17.19 9.44 -4.78
N ILE A 312 -17.28 8.11 -4.53
CA ILE A 312 -17.00 7.48 -3.24
C ILE A 312 -15.69 6.69 -3.37
N ILE A 313 -14.74 7.01 -2.49
CA ILE A 313 -13.36 6.52 -2.52
C ILE A 313 -13.00 5.95 -1.15
N ASP A 314 -12.17 4.90 -1.13
CA ASP A 314 -11.50 4.42 0.08
C ASP A 314 -9.98 4.51 -0.06
N ASP A 315 -9.32 4.98 1.00
CA ASP A 315 -7.87 5.08 1.07
C ASP A 315 -7.32 4.58 2.41
N TYR A 316 -6.23 3.84 2.36
CA TYR A 316 -5.57 3.28 3.55
C TYR A 316 -4.73 4.33 4.30
N ALA A 317 -4.59 5.54 3.77
CA ALA A 317 -3.81 6.62 4.35
C ALA A 317 -4.13 6.83 5.83
N HIS A 318 -3.11 6.74 6.66
CA HIS A 318 -3.20 6.83 8.11
C HIS A 318 -2.03 7.60 8.74
N HIS A 319 -0.99 7.91 7.97
CA HIS A 319 0.07 8.84 8.33
C HIS A 319 -0.24 10.23 7.78
N PRO A 320 0.12 11.34 8.48
CA PRO A 320 -0.16 12.71 8.03
C PRO A 320 0.32 12.99 6.60
N THR A 321 1.50 12.51 6.23
CA THR A 321 2.07 12.65 4.88
C THR A 321 1.20 11.99 3.82
N GLU A 322 0.72 10.76 4.09
CA GLU A 322 -0.16 10.01 3.17
C GLU A 322 -1.51 10.72 3.00
N ILE A 323 -2.14 11.14 4.11
CA ILE A 323 -3.42 11.87 4.11
C ILE A 323 -3.31 13.13 3.25
N LYS A 324 -2.27 13.92 3.49
CA LYS A 324 -2.00 15.15 2.73
C LYS A 324 -1.81 14.87 1.24
N ALA A 325 -1.06 13.81 0.90
CA ALA A 325 -0.82 13.42 -0.49
C ALA A 325 -2.12 12.97 -1.19
N THR A 326 -2.94 12.16 -0.52
CA THR A 326 -4.22 11.67 -1.05
C THR A 326 -5.22 12.81 -1.25
N LEU A 327 -5.40 13.70 -0.26
CA LEU A 327 -6.32 14.85 -0.37
C LEU A 327 -5.86 15.85 -1.44
N LYS A 328 -4.55 16.12 -1.54
CA LYS A 328 -4.00 16.94 -2.61
C LYS A 328 -4.26 16.33 -3.99
N GLY A 329 -4.05 15.01 -4.13
CA GLY A 329 -4.39 14.28 -5.36
C GLY A 329 -5.89 14.36 -5.69
N ALA A 330 -6.74 14.24 -4.69
CA ALA A 330 -8.18 14.43 -4.84
C ALA A 330 -8.51 15.83 -5.38
N ARG A 331 -7.87 16.87 -4.84
CA ARG A 331 -8.04 18.27 -5.28
C ARG A 331 -7.60 18.50 -6.73
N GLU A 332 -6.58 17.79 -7.20
CA GLU A 332 -6.10 17.85 -8.58
C GLU A 332 -7.13 17.31 -9.60
N THR A 333 -8.15 16.54 -9.17
CA THR A 333 -9.22 16.05 -10.06
C THR A 333 -10.25 17.12 -10.45
N GLY A 334 -10.19 18.32 -9.88
CA GLY A 334 -11.09 19.43 -10.15
C GLY A 334 -11.67 20.08 -8.90
N SER A 335 -12.63 20.97 -9.08
CA SER A 335 -13.20 21.81 -8.00
C SER A 335 -14.39 21.15 -7.28
N ARG A 336 -14.31 19.86 -6.99
CA ARG A 336 -15.33 19.16 -6.19
C ARG A 336 -15.21 19.52 -4.72
N ARG A 337 -16.33 19.52 -3.99
CA ARG A 337 -16.29 19.53 -2.53
C ARG A 337 -15.76 18.18 -2.03
N ILE A 338 -14.69 18.21 -1.26
CA ILE A 338 -14.03 17.01 -0.73
C ILE A 338 -14.44 16.81 0.72
N ILE A 339 -15.09 15.69 0.98
CA ILE A 339 -15.53 15.26 2.31
C ILE A 339 -14.65 14.06 2.70
N CYS A 340 -13.88 14.22 3.77
CA CYS A 340 -13.00 13.18 4.31
C CYS A 340 -13.58 12.61 5.59
N ALA A 341 -13.78 11.30 5.67
CA ALA A 341 -14.03 10.59 6.91
C ALA A 341 -12.75 9.87 7.33
N PHE A 342 -12.18 10.27 8.46
CA PHE A 342 -10.89 9.75 8.93
C PHE A 342 -10.99 9.01 10.26
N GLN A 343 -10.35 7.82 10.31
CA GLN A 343 -10.20 7.03 11.53
C GLN A 343 -8.73 7.01 11.94
N PRO A 344 -8.35 7.64 13.05
CA PRO A 344 -6.99 7.54 13.58
C PRO A 344 -6.66 6.07 13.90
N HIS A 345 -5.40 5.68 13.66
CA HIS A 345 -4.94 4.30 13.83
C HIS A 345 -3.80 4.25 14.83
N ARG A 346 -4.01 3.54 15.97
CA ARG A 346 -3.17 3.42 17.15
C ARG A 346 -3.07 4.69 18.01
N TYR A 347 -3.13 4.49 19.32
CA TYR A 347 -2.95 5.56 20.29
C TYR A 347 -1.54 6.13 20.26
N SER A 348 -0.52 5.28 20.13
CA SER A 348 0.89 5.67 20.04
C SER A 348 1.15 6.62 18.89
N ARG A 349 0.67 6.30 17.68
CA ARG A 349 0.81 7.16 16.49
C ARG A 349 0.07 8.47 16.64
N THR A 350 -1.16 8.43 17.13
CA THR A 350 -1.97 9.64 17.37
C THR A 350 -1.27 10.60 18.33
N LYS A 351 -0.65 10.08 19.40
CA LYS A 351 0.14 10.87 20.36
C LYS A 351 1.39 11.47 19.71
N LEU A 352 2.15 10.65 18.97
CA LEU A 352 3.45 11.03 18.40
C LEU A 352 3.29 12.12 17.34
N LEU A 353 2.30 11.97 16.45
CA LEU A 353 2.15 12.79 15.25
C LEU A 353 1.00 13.82 15.35
N LYS A 354 0.50 14.10 16.56
CA LYS A 354 -0.68 14.98 16.77
C LYS A 354 -0.55 16.36 16.09
N ASP A 355 0.63 16.94 16.13
CA ASP A 355 0.87 18.27 15.57
C ASP A 355 0.92 18.25 14.03
N GLU A 356 1.40 17.16 13.45
CA GLU A 356 1.46 16.96 12.00
C GLU A 356 0.07 16.69 11.40
N PHE A 357 -0.81 16.00 12.16
CA PHE A 357 -2.20 15.78 11.73
C PHE A 357 -2.95 17.09 11.53
N ALA A 358 -2.59 18.17 12.22
CA ALA A 358 -3.24 19.47 12.06
C ALA A 358 -3.20 19.96 10.60
N ASP A 359 -2.09 19.73 9.88
CA ASP A 359 -1.88 20.18 8.50
C ASP A 359 -2.25 19.13 7.44
N ALA A 360 -2.58 17.91 7.86
CA ALA A 360 -2.83 16.82 6.93
C ALA A 360 -4.12 17.00 6.12
N PHE A 361 -5.09 17.75 6.68
CA PHE A 361 -6.44 17.88 6.13
C PHE A 361 -6.70 19.21 5.40
N VAL A 362 -5.67 19.94 5.03
CA VAL A 362 -5.81 21.29 4.42
C VAL A 362 -6.66 21.27 3.14
N ASP A 363 -6.55 20.22 2.34
CA ASP A 363 -7.26 20.06 1.07
C ASP A 363 -8.67 19.45 1.18
N ALA A 364 -9.12 19.03 2.37
CA ALA A 364 -10.51 18.63 2.61
C ALA A 364 -11.36 19.85 2.94
N ASP A 365 -12.58 19.93 2.40
CA ASP A 365 -13.56 20.97 2.72
C ASP A 365 -14.29 20.65 4.02
N VAL A 366 -14.62 19.38 4.23
CA VAL A 366 -15.35 18.87 5.40
C VAL A 366 -14.66 17.62 5.92
N ILE A 367 -14.56 17.49 7.24
CA ILE A 367 -13.89 16.35 7.86
C ILE A 367 -14.77 15.73 8.93
N PHE A 368 -14.98 14.43 8.84
CA PHE A 368 -15.57 13.60 9.87
C PHE A 368 -14.50 12.74 10.51
N PHE A 369 -14.31 12.88 11.82
CA PHE A 369 -13.40 12.05 12.60
C PHE A 369 -14.17 11.00 13.37
N THR A 370 -13.56 9.82 13.55
CA THR A 370 -14.08 8.77 14.43
C THR A 370 -13.14 8.50 15.60
N ASP A 371 -13.56 7.60 16.47
CA ASP A 371 -12.68 7.09 17.52
C ASP A 371 -11.47 6.35 16.96
N ILE A 372 -10.41 6.26 17.78
CA ILE A 372 -9.15 5.63 17.40
C ILE A 372 -9.34 4.13 17.23
N TYR A 373 -8.92 3.58 16.09
CA TYR A 373 -8.76 2.15 15.92
C TYR A 373 -7.50 1.69 16.67
N SER A 374 -7.69 0.94 17.74
CA SER A 374 -6.60 0.58 18.66
C SER A 374 -5.52 -0.33 18.07
N ALA A 375 -5.88 -1.17 17.10
CA ALA A 375 -5.01 -2.21 16.53
C ALA A 375 -4.34 -3.11 17.61
N GLY A 376 -5.04 -3.34 18.71
CA GLY A 376 -4.57 -4.13 19.85
C GLY A 376 -3.76 -3.36 20.90
N GLU A 377 -3.52 -2.07 20.71
CA GLU A 377 -2.89 -1.22 21.73
C GLU A 377 -3.86 -0.94 22.89
N LYS A 378 -3.31 -0.74 24.08
CA LYS A 378 -4.06 -0.23 25.23
C LYS A 378 -4.25 1.28 25.10
N PRO A 379 -5.38 1.83 25.58
CA PRO A 379 -5.59 3.27 25.64
C PRO A 379 -4.45 3.99 26.38
N ILE A 380 -4.08 5.17 25.89
CA ILE A 380 -3.09 6.06 26.50
C ILE A 380 -3.85 7.23 27.11
N GLU A 381 -3.58 7.57 28.37
CA GLU A 381 -4.21 8.68 29.06
C GLU A 381 -4.05 10.01 28.30
N GLY A 382 -5.16 10.73 28.11
CA GLY A 382 -5.22 11.99 27.38
C GLY A 382 -5.17 11.84 25.83
N ILE A 383 -5.23 10.61 25.29
CA ILE A 383 -5.26 10.35 23.85
C ILE A 383 -6.56 9.63 23.52
N ASP A 384 -7.46 10.33 22.86
CA ASP A 384 -8.76 9.82 22.41
C ASP A 384 -9.08 10.30 20.98
N GLY A 385 -10.23 9.92 20.44
CA GLY A 385 -10.66 10.28 19.09
C GLY A 385 -10.97 11.77 18.89
N LYS A 386 -11.08 12.56 19.95
CA LYS A 386 -11.37 14.00 19.90
C LYS A 386 -10.10 14.84 19.76
N LEU A 387 -8.94 14.29 20.08
CA LEU A 387 -7.67 15.03 20.08
C LEU A 387 -7.36 15.67 18.72
N ILE A 388 -7.41 14.89 17.63
CA ILE A 388 -7.10 15.42 16.28
C ILE A 388 -8.15 16.43 15.82
N PRO A 389 -9.48 16.17 15.88
CA PRO A 389 -10.50 17.15 15.52
C PRO A 389 -10.37 18.48 16.27
N GLU A 390 -10.04 18.47 17.56
CA GLU A 390 -9.83 19.68 18.36
C GLU A 390 -8.63 20.49 17.86
N ILE A 391 -7.51 19.82 17.56
CA ILE A 391 -6.30 20.46 17.01
C ILE A 391 -6.57 21.05 15.63
N VAL A 392 -7.23 20.29 14.73
CA VAL A 392 -7.58 20.76 13.39
C VAL A 392 -8.51 21.97 13.47
N LYS A 393 -9.53 21.93 14.33
CA LYS A 393 -10.50 23.04 14.49
C LYS A 393 -9.85 24.29 15.10
N ALA A 394 -8.93 24.11 16.04
CA ALA A 394 -8.17 25.22 16.62
C ALA A 394 -7.28 25.91 15.56
N LYS A 395 -6.66 25.15 14.66
CA LYS A 395 -5.79 25.66 13.61
C LYS A 395 -6.56 26.26 12.43
N PHE A 396 -7.70 25.66 12.07
CA PHE A 396 -8.55 26.06 10.95
C PHE A 396 -9.99 26.28 11.43
N PRO A 397 -10.31 27.40 12.10
CA PRO A 397 -11.62 27.66 12.71
C PRO A 397 -12.80 27.63 11.74
N ASP A 398 -12.55 28.02 10.48
CA ASP A 398 -13.56 28.10 9.42
C ASP A 398 -13.85 26.73 8.76
N LYS A 399 -13.07 25.68 9.10
CA LYS A 399 -13.24 24.36 8.51
C LYS A 399 -14.37 23.61 9.21
N GLU A 400 -15.22 22.95 8.40
CA GLU A 400 -16.28 22.10 8.91
C GLU A 400 -15.70 20.77 9.44
N VAL A 401 -15.65 20.63 10.77
CA VAL A 401 -15.08 19.46 11.46
C VAL A 401 -16.13 18.85 12.38
N TYR A 402 -16.39 17.57 12.17
CA TYR A 402 -17.35 16.76 12.91
C TYR A 402 -16.65 15.59 13.60
N TYR A 403 -17.16 15.19 14.76
CA TYR A 403 -16.76 13.97 15.43
C TYR A 403 -17.94 13.02 15.57
N VAL A 404 -17.73 11.77 15.16
CA VAL A 404 -18.70 10.68 15.24
C VAL A 404 -18.01 9.48 15.85
N GLU A 405 -18.26 9.22 17.14
CA GLU A 405 -17.54 8.22 17.92
C GLU A 405 -17.49 6.86 17.22
N ASN A 406 -18.63 6.34 16.80
CA ASN A 406 -18.71 5.01 16.21
C ASN A 406 -18.75 5.07 14.68
N VAL A 407 -17.85 4.33 14.02
CA VAL A 407 -17.81 4.16 12.55
C VAL A 407 -19.15 3.72 11.98
N ASN A 408 -19.92 2.91 12.72
CA ASN A 408 -21.21 2.42 12.24
C ASN A 408 -22.30 3.50 12.15
N ASP A 409 -22.13 4.63 12.83
CA ASP A 409 -23.09 5.75 12.80
C ASP A 409 -22.79 6.76 11.69
N LEU A 410 -21.63 6.63 11.03
CA LEU A 410 -21.21 7.51 9.93
C LEU A 410 -22.14 7.43 8.71
N PRO A 411 -22.57 6.25 8.21
CA PRO A 411 -23.33 6.16 6.96
C PRO A 411 -24.63 6.98 6.99
N GLU A 412 -25.40 6.94 8.07
CA GLU A 412 -26.65 7.68 8.24
C GLU A 412 -26.41 9.20 8.25
N LYS A 413 -25.39 9.65 8.99
CA LYS A 413 -25.02 11.09 9.06
C LYS A 413 -24.51 11.61 7.74
N LEU A 414 -23.72 10.81 7.00
CA LEU A 414 -23.19 11.17 5.71
C LEU A 414 -24.28 11.19 4.64
N TYR A 415 -25.24 10.27 4.71
CA TYR A 415 -26.32 10.20 3.74
C TYR A 415 -27.09 11.52 3.63
N ASP A 416 -27.42 12.15 4.77
CA ASP A 416 -28.13 13.44 4.79
C ASP A 416 -27.24 14.63 4.44
N PHE A 417 -25.92 14.44 4.45
CA PHE A 417 -24.92 15.50 4.29
C PHE A 417 -24.38 15.60 2.86
N LEU A 418 -24.27 14.46 2.17
CA LEU A 418 -23.69 14.37 0.83
C LEU A 418 -24.58 15.00 -0.23
N ARG A 419 -23.94 15.61 -1.24
CA ARG A 419 -24.59 16.28 -2.38
C ARG A 419 -24.09 15.66 -3.69
N PRO A 420 -24.86 15.78 -4.79
CA PRO A 420 -24.31 15.53 -6.13
C PRO A 420 -23.03 16.34 -6.35
N HIS A 421 -22.08 15.79 -7.11
CA HIS A 421 -20.75 16.36 -7.38
C HIS A 421 -19.75 16.35 -6.20
N ASP A 422 -20.14 15.84 -5.02
CA ASP A 422 -19.17 15.66 -3.93
C ASP A 422 -18.16 14.54 -4.26
N MET A 423 -16.99 14.65 -3.66
CA MET A 423 -16.05 13.55 -3.52
C MET A 423 -16.00 13.16 -2.04
N PHE A 424 -16.42 11.95 -1.73
CA PHE A 424 -16.36 11.39 -0.39
C PHE A 424 -15.25 10.37 -0.28
N ILE A 425 -14.37 10.53 0.71
CA ILE A 425 -13.19 9.67 0.89
C ILE A 425 -13.20 9.13 2.32
N THR A 426 -13.23 7.80 2.47
CA THR A 426 -12.89 7.14 3.74
C THR A 426 -11.37 6.96 3.83
N MET A 427 -10.76 7.36 4.97
CA MET A 427 -9.31 7.26 5.19
C MET A 427 -8.99 6.60 6.52
N GLY A 428 -8.06 5.63 6.50
CA GLY A 428 -7.54 4.99 7.70
C GLY A 428 -7.19 3.53 7.52
N ALA A 429 -6.23 3.04 8.30
CA ALA A 429 -5.79 1.64 8.27
C ALA A 429 -6.74 0.68 9.03
N GLY A 430 -7.73 1.21 9.75
CA GLY A 430 -8.73 0.44 10.48
C GLY A 430 -9.91 -0.01 9.61
N ASN A 431 -11.10 -0.01 10.22
CA ASN A 431 -12.34 -0.48 9.59
C ASN A 431 -13.23 0.63 9.01
N ILE A 432 -12.74 1.87 8.88
CA ILE A 432 -13.50 3.01 8.37
C ILE A 432 -14.10 2.76 6.97
N TYR A 433 -13.45 1.95 6.13
CA TYR A 433 -13.93 1.59 4.80
C TYR A 433 -15.34 0.99 4.81
N THR A 434 -15.72 0.30 5.89
CA THR A 434 -17.07 -0.29 6.03
C THR A 434 -18.17 0.76 6.07
N ALA A 435 -17.85 1.99 6.51
CA ALA A 435 -18.81 3.10 6.47
C ALA A 435 -19.10 3.53 5.02
N GLY A 436 -18.07 3.57 4.16
CA GLY A 436 -18.24 3.84 2.73
C GLY A 436 -19.08 2.78 2.03
N GLU A 437 -18.84 1.50 2.33
CA GLU A 437 -19.60 0.37 1.76
C GLU A 437 -21.08 0.41 2.17
N LYS A 438 -21.38 0.61 3.46
CA LYS A 438 -22.75 0.76 3.96
C LYS A 438 -23.45 2.00 3.38
N LEU A 439 -22.71 3.11 3.21
CA LEU A 439 -23.24 4.31 2.59
C LEU A 439 -23.66 4.07 1.13
N ILE A 440 -22.86 3.31 0.37
CA ILE A 440 -23.20 2.92 -1.01
C ILE A 440 -24.49 2.08 -1.04
N GLU A 441 -24.66 1.14 -0.12
CA GLU A 441 -25.89 0.34 0.02
C GLU A 441 -27.09 1.24 0.33
N LEU A 442 -26.94 2.16 1.28
CA LEU A 442 -27.98 3.11 1.67
C LEU A 442 -28.40 4.02 0.51
N ILE A 443 -27.45 4.52 -0.27
CA ILE A 443 -27.73 5.35 -1.45
C ILE A 443 -28.42 4.52 -2.55
N LYS A 444 -28.03 3.26 -2.75
CA LYS A 444 -28.71 2.38 -3.73
C LYS A 444 -30.15 2.08 -3.35
N GLU A 445 -30.44 1.95 -2.06
CA GLU A 445 -31.80 1.68 -1.57
C GLU A 445 -32.69 2.91 -1.58
N LYS A 446 -32.19 4.07 -1.15
CA LYS A 446 -32.98 5.30 -0.92
C LYS A 446 -32.82 6.35 -2.02
N GLY A 447 -31.88 6.22 -2.94
CA GLY A 447 -31.43 7.28 -3.85
C GLY A 447 -30.48 8.26 -3.14
N ILE A 448 -29.92 9.24 -3.86
CA ILE A 448 -29.25 10.39 -3.23
C ILE A 448 -30.33 11.30 -2.65
N ALA A 449 -30.13 11.80 -1.42
CA ALA A 449 -31.09 12.65 -0.71
C ALA A 449 -31.59 13.80 -1.61
N SER A 450 -32.88 13.83 -1.87
CA SER A 450 -33.53 14.65 -2.94
C SER A 450 -33.68 16.14 -2.63
N ASP A 451 -33.29 16.61 -1.44
CA ASP A 451 -33.53 17.99 -1.00
C ASP A 451 -32.66 19.06 -1.69
N TYR A 452 -31.82 18.68 -2.66
CA TYR A 452 -30.95 19.57 -3.43
C TYR A 452 -31.36 19.70 -4.92
N LYS A 453 -32.57 19.32 -5.29
CA LYS A 453 -33.12 19.63 -6.61
C LYS A 453 -33.72 21.07 -6.68
N LYS A 454 -33.01 22.04 -6.12
CA LYS A 454 -33.34 23.44 -6.37
C LYS A 454 -32.10 24.27 -6.61
#